data_d4fac08e2707503d6379952a48d006ab
#
_entry.id   d4fac08e2707503d6379952a48d006ab
#
_cell.length_a   1.000
_cell.length_b   1.000
_cell.length_c   1.000
_cell.angle_alpha   90.00
_cell.angle_beta   90.00
_cell.angle_gamma   90.00
#
_symmetry.space_group_name_H-M   'P 1'
#
loop_
_entity.id
_entity.type
_entity.pdbx_description
1 polymer ?
#
loop_
_entity_poly.entity_id
_entity_poly.type
_entity_poly.pdbx_seq_one_letter_code
_entity_poly.pdbx_strand_id
1 'polypeptide(L)'
;MMSFMEAFNQDNSKKERQSLSFSFSDKERSVSPEALIEKVKSSLQSILNERHSNYEKREVHPKHGRLNFACPYCGDSTNDNHKKRGNIYINDGLYFKCYNCGKYRGIQGFLRDFSISLDADEIVTVRSLEKAAVSLNKTLDPMIFLDRDNLAKWAIERDEIEMKQKLVPLDRTRIYVYLQKRLQPNLARFSWNEEKQQLYIFHLIPNTNKVLGYQIRNFKYKPKYMTFKLSKIYEEMGKEVTDEVLEIDDISTSFGILELDLSKPVTIFEGPLDSFLMRNAAATCSSNIDFPLSIGNIRYMYDYDKAGREAAIKKVSEGTSVFLWQKLLSDMGIIIEHHKKMDLTDLVVYCKRKSIKMPRLGDYFSKDKYDVYHI
;
A
#
# COMPACT_ATOMS: atom_id res chain seq x y z
N MET A 1 28.03 44.89 -10.16
CA MET A 1 27.65 43.47 -10.02
C MET A 1 26.12 43.41 -10.10
N MET A 2 25.60 43.21 -11.29
CA MET A 2 24.14 42.98 -11.48
C MET A 2 23.80 41.54 -11.07
N SER A 3 22.72 41.38 -10.36
CA SER A 3 22.26 40.09 -9.84
C SER A 3 21.82 39.18 -10.99
N PHE A 4 22.08 37.89 -10.82
CA PHE A 4 21.77 36.81 -11.80
C PHE A 4 20.29 36.72 -12.23
N MET A 5 19.41 37.46 -11.57
CA MET A 5 17.97 37.51 -11.87
C MET A 5 17.56 38.58 -12.88
N GLU A 6 18.41 39.55 -13.16
CA GLU A 6 18.12 40.62 -14.13
C GLU A 6 18.50 40.24 -15.55
N ALA A 7 19.39 39.27 -15.75
CA ALA A 7 19.77 38.78 -17.08
C ALA A 7 18.76 37.82 -17.73
N PHE A 8 17.80 37.27 -16.97
CA PHE A 8 16.84 36.29 -17.47
C PHE A 8 15.56 36.92 -18.05
N ASN A 9 15.32 38.21 -17.79
CA ASN A 9 14.09 38.92 -18.22
C ASN A 9 14.23 39.78 -19.48
N GLN A 10 15.39 39.81 -20.16
CA GLN A 10 15.59 40.65 -21.34
C GLN A 10 15.56 39.94 -22.70
N ASP A 11 15.42 38.61 -22.77
CA ASP A 11 15.52 37.90 -24.06
C ASP A 11 14.22 37.24 -24.57
N ASN A 12 13.06 37.61 -24.04
CA ASN A 12 11.76 37.03 -24.45
C ASN A 12 10.80 38.03 -25.13
N SER A 13 11.28 39.13 -25.65
CA SER A 13 10.47 40.06 -26.43
C SER A 13 10.93 40.13 -27.91
N LYS A 14 10.71 39.06 -28.68
CA LYS A 14 10.57 39.12 -30.18
C LYS A 14 10.56 37.70 -30.75
N LYS A 15 9.39 37.04 -30.70
CA LYS A 15 8.94 36.12 -31.75
C LYS A 15 7.41 36.03 -31.64
N GLU A 16 6.76 36.95 -32.34
CA GLU A 16 5.36 36.75 -32.73
C GLU A 16 5.28 35.50 -33.59
N ARG A 17 4.83 34.42 -33.02
CA ARG A 17 4.25 33.31 -33.78
C ARG A 17 2.78 33.62 -33.91
N GLN A 18 2.32 33.83 -35.13
CA GLN A 18 0.91 33.79 -35.48
C GLN A 18 0.29 32.53 -34.92
N SER A 19 -0.42 32.67 -33.82
CA SER A 19 -1.30 31.64 -33.29
C SER A 19 -2.54 31.66 -34.19
N LEU A 20 -2.73 30.63 -35.00
CA LEU A 20 -4.02 30.28 -35.53
C LEU A 20 -4.97 30.10 -34.34
N SER A 21 -5.74 31.14 -34.06
CA SER A 21 -6.83 31.12 -33.12
C SER A 21 -7.94 30.24 -33.69
N PHE A 22 -7.89 28.94 -33.40
CA PHE A 22 -9.09 28.12 -33.43
C PHE A 22 -9.90 28.49 -32.18
N SER A 23 -10.86 29.38 -32.34
CA SER A 23 -11.91 29.62 -31.39
C SER A 23 -12.84 28.40 -31.38
N PHE A 24 -12.52 27.39 -30.62
CA PHE A 24 -13.49 26.40 -30.19
C PHE A 24 -14.26 26.98 -28.99
N SER A 25 -15.35 27.65 -29.28
CA SER A 25 -16.40 27.94 -28.33
C SER A 25 -17.31 26.71 -28.20
N ASP A 26 -16.77 25.60 -27.76
CA ASP A 26 -17.55 24.51 -27.24
C ASP A 26 -17.45 24.58 -25.72
N LYS A 27 -18.48 25.09 -25.05
CA LYS A 27 -18.81 24.70 -23.71
C LYS A 27 -19.02 23.19 -23.78
N GLU A 28 -17.96 22.41 -23.47
CA GLU A 28 -18.07 20.97 -23.34
C GLU A 28 -19.21 20.70 -22.36
N ARG A 29 -20.30 20.14 -22.86
CA ARG A 29 -21.39 19.63 -22.02
C ARG A 29 -20.83 18.46 -21.29
N SER A 30 -20.49 18.63 -20.01
CA SER A 30 -20.07 17.54 -19.14
C SER A 30 -21.25 17.13 -18.25
N VAL A 31 -21.41 15.85 -18.08
CA VAL A 31 -22.36 15.28 -17.11
C VAL A 31 -21.76 15.44 -15.71
N SER A 32 -22.57 15.65 -14.68
CA SER A 32 -22.02 15.74 -13.31
C SER A 32 -21.39 14.42 -12.89
N PRO A 33 -20.30 14.43 -12.11
CA PRO A 33 -19.68 13.20 -11.57
C PRO A 33 -20.68 12.30 -10.86
N GLU A 34 -21.62 12.87 -10.12
CA GLU A 34 -22.64 12.14 -9.37
C GLU A 34 -23.60 11.38 -10.32
N ALA A 35 -24.04 12.02 -11.41
CA ALA A 35 -24.91 11.37 -12.40
C ALA A 35 -24.18 10.21 -13.10
N LEU A 36 -22.89 10.37 -13.41
CA LEU A 36 -22.06 9.32 -13.98
C LEU A 36 -21.92 8.13 -12.99
N ILE A 37 -21.69 8.39 -11.72
CA ILE A 37 -21.54 7.38 -10.69
C ILE A 37 -22.84 6.58 -10.50
N GLU A 38 -23.99 7.26 -10.48
CA GLU A 38 -25.31 6.59 -10.39
C GLU A 38 -25.60 5.74 -11.61
N LYS A 39 -25.21 6.18 -12.82
CA LYS A 39 -25.33 5.35 -14.04
C LYS A 39 -24.46 4.10 -13.94
N VAL A 40 -23.19 4.24 -13.51
CA VAL A 40 -22.28 3.10 -13.32
C VAL A 40 -22.82 2.14 -12.28
N LYS A 41 -23.33 2.64 -11.17
CA LYS A 41 -23.95 1.85 -10.09
C LYS A 41 -25.18 1.08 -10.58
N SER A 42 -26.08 1.73 -11.31
CA SER A 42 -27.28 1.10 -11.87
C SER A 42 -26.95 0.00 -12.89
N SER A 43 -25.97 0.26 -13.75
CA SER A 43 -25.47 -0.73 -14.72
C SER A 43 -24.82 -1.93 -14.03
N LEU A 44 -24.02 -1.69 -12.99
CA LEU A 44 -23.44 -2.76 -12.15
C LEU A 44 -24.52 -3.58 -11.49
N GLN A 45 -25.55 -2.94 -10.93
CA GLN A 45 -26.67 -3.63 -10.30
C GLN A 45 -27.36 -4.59 -11.27
N SER A 46 -27.55 -4.18 -12.52
CA SER A 46 -28.15 -5.04 -13.56
C SER A 46 -27.23 -6.23 -13.86
N ILE A 47 -25.92 -6.01 -14.05
CA ILE A 47 -24.93 -7.07 -14.31
C ILE A 47 -24.90 -8.09 -13.15
N LEU A 48 -24.94 -7.62 -11.91
CA LEU A 48 -24.89 -8.50 -10.74
C LEU A 48 -26.19 -9.28 -10.58
N ASN A 49 -27.36 -8.71 -10.92
CA ASN A 49 -28.65 -9.38 -10.93
C ASN A 49 -28.67 -10.55 -11.92
N GLU A 50 -28.06 -10.40 -13.08
CA GLU A 50 -27.96 -11.47 -14.09
C GLU A 50 -26.96 -12.55 -13.69
N ARG A 51 -25.86 -12.20 -13.05
CA ARG A 51 -24.72 -13.10 -12.76
C ARG A 51 -24.84 -13.89 -11.47
N HIS A 52 -25.60 -13.42 -10.52
CA HIS A 52 -25.69 -14.02 -9.19
C HIS A 52 -27.12 -14.44 -8.87
N SER A 53 -27.30 -15.71 -8.50
CA SER A 53 -28.58 -16.21 -7.96
C SER A 53 -28.82 -15.72 -6.52
N ASN A 54 -27.75 -15.49 -5.76
CA ASN A 54 -27.84 -15.05 -4.37
C ASN A 54 -28.09 -13.54 -4.30
N TYR A 55 -29.14 -13.15 -3.60
CA TYR A 55 -29.59 -11.77 -3.43
C TYR A 55 -28.48 -10.88 -2.82
N GLU A 56 -27.78 -11.35 -1.79
CA GLU A 56 -26.74 -10.57 -1.11
C GLU A 56 -25.55 -10.21 -2.02
N LYS A 57 -25.22 -11.06 -3.00
CA LYS A 57 -24.17 -10.78 -4.00
C LYS A 57 -24.60 -9.82 -5.10
N ARG A 58 -25.88 -9.54 -5.22
CA ARG A 58 -26.42 -8.62 -6.24
C ARG A 58 -26.27 -7.17 -5.85
N GLU A 59 -26.14 -6.85 -4.56
CA GLU A 59 -26.13 -5.47 -4.08
C GLU A 59 -24.81 -4.75 -4.35
N VAL A 60 -24.93 -3.50 -4.80
CA VAL A 60 -23.85 -2.53 -4.89
C VAL A 60 -23.93 -1.58 -3.70
N HIS A 61 -22.92 -1.61 -2.83
CA HIS A 61 -22.86 -0.76 -1.65
C HIS A 61 -21.99 0.47 -1.91
N PRO A 62 -22.55 1.69 -1.88
CA PRO A 62 -21.74 2.88 -1.75
C PRO A 62 -20.99 2.83 -0.41
N LYS A 63 -19.68 3.00 -0.47
CA LYS A 63 -18.81 3.21 0.67
C LYS A 63 -18.03 4.47 0.41
N HIS A 64 -17.43 5.02 1.46
CA HIS A 64 -16.64 6.24 1.34
C HIS A 64 -15.68 6.16 0.13
N GLY A 65 -15.85 7.06 -0.85
CA GLY A 65 -15.03 7.17 -2.05
C GLY A 65 -15.03 5.97 -3.01
N ARG A 66 -15.90 4.96 -2.82
CA ARG A 66 -15.96 3.76 -3.67
C ARG A 66 -17.32 3.07 -3.71
N LEU A 67 -17.55 2.30 -4.77
CA LEU A 67 -18.62 1.32 -4.85
C LEU A 67 -18.04 -0.06 -4.51
N ASN A 68 -18.62 -0.76 -3.53
CA ASN A 68 -18.22 -2.11 -3.13
C ASN A 68 -19.29 -3.12 -3.54
N PHE A 69 -18.91 -4.22 -4.20
CA PHE A 69 -19.81 -5.21 -4.77
C PHE A 69 -19.12 -6.57 -4.97
N ALA A 70 -19.89 -7.63 -5.25
CA ALA A 70 -19.32 -8.91 -5.65
C ALA A 70 -18.63 -8.79 -7.02
N CYS A 71 -17.41 -9.28 -7.13
CA CYS A 71 -16.61 -9.12 -8.34
C CYS A 71 -17.27 -9.79 -9.56
N PRO A 72 -17.59 -9.07 -10.63
CA PRO A 72 -18.23 -9.66 -11.79
C PRO A 72 -17.32 -10.54 -12.65
N TYR A 73 -15.99 -10.50 -12.44
CA TYR A 73 -15.05 -11.38 -13.12
C TYR A 73 -14.92 -12.76 -12.48
N CYS A 74 -14.87 -12.84 -11.16
CA CYS A 74 -14.62 -14.10 -10.45
C CYS A 74 -15.79 -14.58 -9.57
N GLY A 75 -16.89 -13.85 -9.52
CA GLY A 75 -18.04 -14.16 -8.67
C GLY A 75 -17.79 -14.05 -7.17
N ASP A 76 -16.59 -13.63 -6.78
CA ASP A 76 -16.15 -13.59 -5.38
C ASP A 76 -16.03 -14.98 -4.72
N SER A 77 -16.09 -15.07 -3.39
CA SER A 77 -16.01 -16.35 -2.68
C SER A 77 -17.24 -17.22 -2.92
N THR A 78 -17.07 -18.49 -3.27
CA THR A 78 -18.15 -19.48 -3.35
C THR A 78 -18.62 -19.93 -1.98
N ASN A 79 -17.78 -19.81 -0.95
CA ASN A 79 -18.04 -20.33 0.39
C ASN A 79 -18.60 -19.28 1.36
N ASP A 80 -18.74 -18.02 0.92
CA ASP A 80 -19.22 -16.93 1.76
C ASP A 80 -20.02 -15.93 0.91
N ASN A 81 -21.32 -15.93 1.12
CA ASN A 81 -22.26 -15.12 0.34
C ASN A 81 -22.19 -13.62 0.66
N HIS A 82 -21.67 -13.26 1.85
CA HIS A 82 -21.56 -11.85 2.28
C HIS A 82 -20.29 -11.16 1.79
N LYS A 83 -19.29 -11.92 1.31
CA LYS A 83 -18.03 -11.31 0.85
C LYS A 83 -18.19 -10.60 -0.48
N LYS A 84 -17.93 -9.29 -0.48
CA LYS A 84 -17.92 -8.39 -1.62
C LYS A 84 -16.52 -7.77 -1.72
N ARG A 85 -15.68 -8.23 -2.66
CA ARG A 85 -14.28 -7.83 -2.80
C ARG A 85 -13.96 -7.08 -4.08
N GLY A 86 -14.95 -6.87 -4.95
CA GLY A 86 -14.89 -5.94 -6.06
C GLY A 86 -15.13 -4.51 -5.59
N ASN A 87 -14.33 -3.58 -6.07
CA ASN A 87 -14.44 -2.17 -5.73
C ASN A 87 -14.19 -1.31 -6.98
N ILE A 88 -15.02 -0.28 -7.19
CA ILE A 88 -14.70 0.86 -8.06
C ILE A 88 -14.36 2.03 -7.16
N TYR A 89 -13.13 2.50 -7.23
CA TYR A 89 -12.66 3.68 -6.52
C TYR A 89 -13.05 4.93 -7.33
N ILE A 90 -13.63 5.90 -6.64
CA ILE A 90 -14.16 7.13 -7.27
C ILE A 90 -13.18 8.27 -7.06
N ASN A 91 -12.70 8.45 -5.83
CA ASN A 91 -11.85 9.57 -5.46
C ASN A 91 -10.39 9.39 -5.89
N ASP A 92 -9.94 8.14 -6.10
CA ASP A 92 -8.54 7.79 -6.36
C ASP A 92 -8.23 7.53 -7.86
N GLY A 93 -9.07 8.02 -8.79
CA GLY A 93 -8.77 7.93 -10.23
C GLY A 93 -9.64 7.00 -11.04
N LEU A 94 -10.84 6.67 -10.58
CA LEU A 94 -11.83 5.88 -11.30
C LEU A 94 -11.26 4.55 -11.85
N TYR A 95 -10.93 3.62 -10.97
CA TYR A 95 -10.48 2.29 -11.34
C TYR A 95 -11.21 1.19 -10.58
N PHE A 96 -11.27 0.01 -11.19
CA PHE A 96 -11.75 -1.22 -10.57
C PHE A 96 -10.60 -2.03 -10.02
N LYS A 97 -10.78 -2.59 -8.81
CA LYS A 97 -9.89 -3.57 -8.20
C LYS A 97 -10.69 -4.65 -7.47
N CYS A 98 -10.32 -5.91 -7.65
CA CYS A 98 -10.87 -7.03 -6.88
C CYS A 98 -9.80 -7.61 -5.95
N TYR A 99 -10.09 -7.68 -4.66
CA TYR A 99 -9.19 -8.27 -3.66
C TYR A 99 -9.27 -9.80 -3.56
N ASN A 100 -10.13 -10.46 -4.36
CA ASN A 100 -10.19 -11.91 -4.45
C ASN A 100 -9.32 -12.47 -5.59
N CYS A 101 -9.53 -11.98 -6.81
CA CYS A 101 -8.81 -12.46 -7.99
C CYS A 101 -7.67 -11.54 -8.42
N GLY A 102 -7.40 -10.45 -7.73
CA GLY A 102 -6.36 -9.48 -8.08
C GLY A 102 -6.62 -8.65 -9.34
N LYS A 103 -7.78 -8.83 -10.00
CA LYS A 103 -8.09 -8.11 -11.24
C LYS A 103 -8.11 -6.61 -11.01
N TYR A 104 -7.32 -5.89 -11.81
CA TYR A 104 -7.27 -4.43 -11.87
C TYR A 104 -7.68 -3.95 -13.26
N ARG A 105 -8.44 -2.86 -13.34
CA ARG A 105 -8.84 -2.20 -14.60
C ARG A 105 -9.07 -0.70 -14.37
N GLY A 106 -8.55 0.16 -15.24
CA GLY A 106 -9.06 1.52 -15.36
C GLY A 106 -10.55 1.48 -15.69
N ILE A 107 -11.30 2.52 -15.29
CA ILE A 107 -12.77 2.49 -15.39
C ILE A 107 -13.26 2.27 -16.82
N GLN A 108 -12.64 2.89 -17.82
CA GLN A 108 -13.04 2.70 -19.22
C GLN A 108 -12.88 1.25 -19.68
N GLY A 109 -11.79 0.57 -19.25
CA GLY A 109 -11.57 -0.83 -19.53
C GLY A 109 -12.60 -1.73 -18.84
N PHE A 110 -12.92 -1.42 -17.58
CA PHE A 110 -13.95 -2.14 -16.82
C PHE A 110 -15.33 -1.99 -17.46
N LEU A 111 -15.75 -0.78 -17.79
CA LEU A 111 -17.06 -0.52 -18.41
C LEU A 111 -17.18 -1.24 -19.76
N ARG A 112 -16.11 -1.27 -20.56
CA ARG A 112 -16.06 -1.99 -21.83
C ARG A 112 -16.16 -3.50 -21.66
N ASP A 113 -15.47 -4.06 -20.67
CA ASP A 113 -15.51 -5.51 -20.37
C ASP A 113 -16.93 -6.00 -20.02
N PHE A 114 -17.81 -5.08 -19.58
CA PHE A 114 -19.20 -5.39 -19.22
C PHE A 114 -20.25 -4.70 -20.14
N SER A 115 -19.80 -4.23 -21.30
CA SER A 115 -20.68 -3.59 -22.30
C SER A 115 -21.51 -2.42 -21.78
N ILE A 116 -20.99 -1.72 -20.76
CA ILE A 116 -21.57 -0.47 -20.27
C ILE A 116 -21.12 0.66 -21.19
N SER A 117 -22.06 1.15 -22.01
CA SER A 117 -21.78 2.26 -22.94
C SER A 117 -21.87 3.60 -22.25
N LEU A 118 -20.88 4.45 -22.54
CA LEU A 118 -20.89 5.86 -22.17
C LEU A 118 -21.11 6.69 -23.41
N ASP A 119 -21.87 7.77 -23.29
CA ASP A 119 -21.96 8.79 -24.34
C ASP A 119 -20.71 9.71 -24.37
N ALA A 120 -20.68 10.63 -25.33
CA ALA A 120 -19.51 11.52 -25.50
C ALA A 120 -19.26 12.42 -24.28
N ASP A 121 -20.32 12.95 -23.67
CA ASP A 121 -20.24 13.86 -22.53
C ASP A 121 -19.79 13.10 -21.25
N GLU A 122 -20.24 11.87 -21.06
CA GLU A 122 -19.81 10.97 -19.99
C GLU A 122 -18.32 10.57 -20.15
N ILE A 123 -17.86 10.31 -21.37
CA ILE A 123 -16.45 10.02 -21.66
C ILE A 123 -15.58 11.22 -21.30
N VAL A 124 -16.02 12.44 -21.60
CA VAL A 124 -15.32 13.68 -21.21
C VAL A 124 -15.22 13.77 -19.69
N THR A 125 -16.33 13.51 -18.99
CA THR A 125 -16.35 13.51 -17.51
C THR A 125 -15.41 12.46 -16.94
N VAL A 126 -15.42 11.22 -17.44
CA VAL A 126 -14.47 10.17 -17.00
C VAL A 126 -13.02 10.61 -17.17
N ARG A 127 -12.67 11.15 -18.35
CA ARG A 127 -11.30 11.63 -18.63
C ARG A 127 -10.89 12.78 -17.72
N SER A 128 -11.82 13.68 -17.40
CA SER A 128 -11.57 14.80 -16.48
C SER A 128 -11.31 14.29 -15.07
N LEU A 129 -12.08 13.30 -14.58
CA LEU A 129 -11.88 12.68 -13.27
C LEU A 129 -10.58 11.88 -13.21
N GLU A 130 -10.24 11.11 -14.27
CA GLU A 130 -8.95 10.41 -14.37
C GLU A 130 -7.77 11.39 -14.36
N LYS A 131 -7.87 12.51 -15.08
CA LYS A 131 -6.84 13.57 -15.09
C LYS A 131 -6.73 14.28 -13.73
N ALA A 132 -7.86 14.60 -13.09
CA ALA A 132 -7.88 15.22 -11.77
C ALA A 132 -7.22 14.34 -10.72
N ALA A 133 -7.50 13.04 -10.72
CA ALA A 133 -6.86 12.08 -9.82
C ALA A 133 -5.36 11.95 -10.08
N VAL A 134 -4.92 11.91 -11.35
CA VAL A 134 -3.49 11.93 -11.71
C VAL A 134 -2.84 13.24 -11.28
N SER A 135 -3.54 14.36 -11.38
CA SER A 135 -3.06 15.67 -10.94
C SER A 135 -2.98 15.76 -9.42
N LEU A 136 -4.00 15.27 -8.70
CA LEU A 136 -4.00 15.18 -7.24
C LEU A 136 -2.86 14.29 -6.74
N ASN A 137 -2.65 13.14 -7.35
CA ASN A 137 -1.54 12.25 -7.01
C ASN A 137 -0.15 12.82 -7.33
N LYS A 138 -0.05 13.81 -8.25
CA LYS A 138 1.20 14.50 -8.57
C LYS A 138 1.46 15.75 -7.73
N THR A 139 0.42 16.39 -7.19
CA THR A 139 0.50 17.67 -6.48
C THR A 139 0.46 17.55 -4.96
N LEU A 140 0.07 16.39 -4.43
CA LEU A 140 0.13 16.17 -2.99
C LEU A 140 1.59 15.88 -2.63
N ASP A 141 2.22 16.85 -1.97
CA ASP A 141 3.51 16.65 -1.33
C ASP A 141 3.39 15.46 -0.37
N PRO A 142 4.18 14.38 -0.57
CA PRO A 142 4.17 13.25 0.34
C PRO A 142 4.36 13.65 1.81
N MET A 143 4.99 14.80 2.05
CA MET A 143 5.20 15.34 3.39
C MET A 143 3.93 15.82 4.07
N ILE A 144 2.88 16.19 3.33
CA ILE A 144 1.58 16.60 3.93
C ILE A 144 0.91 15.41 4.63
N PHE A 145 1.02 14.22 4.05
CA PHE A 145 0.51 12.99 4.65
C PHE A 145 1.33 12.51 5.86
N LEU A 146 2.57 12.99 5.99
CA LEU A 146 3.49 12.61 7.07
C LEU A 146 3.57 13.67 8.17
N ASP A 147 2.68 14.65 8.20
CA ASP A 147 2.60 15.62 9.29
C ASP A 147 2.25 14.89 10.60
N ARG A 148 3.28 14.70 11.41
CA ARG A 148 3.20 13.96 12.67
C ARG A 148 2.25 14.59 13.67
N ASP A 149 2.17 15.92 13.69
CA ASP A 149 1.31 16.64 14.61
C ASP A 149 -0.16 16.47 14.22
N ASN A 150 -0.45 16.47 12.93
CA ASN A 150 -1.79 16.17 12.43
C ASN A 150 -2.17 14.72 12.67
N LEU A 151 -1.28 13.78 12.35
CA LEU A 151 -1.52 12.35 12.60
C LEU A 151 -1.70 12.03 14.08
N ALA A 152 -0.99 12.75 14.97
CA ALA A 152 -1.08 12.57 16.41
C ALA A 152 -2.45 12.94 17.01
N LYS A 153 -3.26 13.72 16.30
CA LYS A 153 -4.65 14.05 16.71
C LYS A 153 -5.56 12.83 16.65
N TRP A 154 -5.32 11.97 15.65
CA TRP A 154 -6.17 10.81 15.37
C TRP A 154 -5.61 9.53 15.96
N ALA A 155 -4.30 9.47 16.23
CA ALA A 155 -3.63 8.31 16.80
C ALA A 155 -4.15 7.99 18.21
N ILE A 156 -4.19 6.70 18.55
CA ILE A 156 -4.70 6.19 19.82
C ILE A 156 -3.53 5.97 20.78
N GLU A 157 -3.73 6.31 22.06
CA GLU A 157 -2.74 6.00 23.10
C GLU A 157 -2.54 4.48 23.19
N ARG A 158 -1.30 4.05 23.19
CA ARG A 158 -0.94 2.64 23.24
C ARG A 158 -1.51 1.95 24.47
N ASP A 159 -1.48 2.62 25.61
CA ASP A 159 -1.96 2.10 26.89
C ASP A 159 -3.46 1.77 26.84
N GLU A 160 -4.27 2.54 26.07
CA GLU A 160 -5.68 2.21 25.85
C GLU A 160 -5.82 0.87 25.11
N ILE A 161 -4.99 0.64 24.06
CA ILE A 161 -5.01 -0.61 23.30
C ILE A 161 -4.53 -1.76 24.17
N GLU A 162 -3.43 -1.57 24.91
CA GLU A 162 -2.86 -2.60 25.79
C GLU A 162 -3.85 -3.03 26.86
N MET A 163 -4.54 -2.09 27.49
CA MET A 163 -5.57 -2.38 28.49
C MET A 163 -6.75 -3.13 27.86
N LYS A 164 -7.27 -2.66 26.72
CA LYS A 164 -8.41 -3.27 26.02
C LYS A 164 -8.10 -4.71 25.57
N GLN A 165 -6.89 -4.93 25.05
CA GLN A 165 -6.46 -6.21 24.52
C GLN A 165 -5.77 -7.10 25.57
N LYS A 166 -5.69 -6.67 26.83
CA LYS A 166 -5.01 -7.38 27.94
C LYS A 166 -3.58 -7.78 27.59
N LEU A 167 -2.82 -6.81 27.07
CA LEU A 167 -1.43 -7.01 26.67
C LEU A 167 -0.51 -6.88 27.90
N VAL A 168 0.59 -7.63 27.85
CA VAL A 168 1.61 -7.61 28.89
C VAL A 168 2.97 -7.22 28.30
N PRO A 169 3.87 -6.62 29.11
CA PRO A 169 5.25 -6.39 28.71
C PRO A 169 5.96 -7.69 28.30
N LEU A 170 6.93 -7.58 27.39
CA LEU A 170 7.61 -8.75 26.80
C LEU A 170 8.63 -9.41 27.73
N ASP A 171 9.20 -8.66 28.66
CA ASP A 171 10.22 -9.14 29.58
C ASP A 171 9.68 -10.35 30.37
N ARG A 172 10.44 -11.43 30.38
CA ARG A 172 10.10 -12.75 30.99
C ARG A 172 9.10 -13.63 30.25
N THR A 173 8.75 -13.29 28.99
CA THR A 173 7.87 -14.10 28.16
C THR A 173 8.66 -14.97 27.16
N ARG A 174 8.04 -16.05 26.66
CA ARG A 174 8.65 -16.86 25.58
C ARG A 174 8.90 -16.04 24.32
N ILE A 175 8.07 -15.02 24.09
CA ILE A 175 8.18 -14.17 22.92
C ILE A 175 9.43 -13.28 22.94
N TYR A 176 9.92 -12.92 24.13
CA TYR A 176 11.18 -12.20 24.28
C TYR A 176 12.34 -12.96 23.60
N VAL A 177 12.47 -14.27 23.90
CA VAL A 177 13.50 -15.13 23.29
C VAL A 177 13.32 -15.22 21.77
N TYR A 178 12.07 -15.29 21.31
CA TYR A 178 11.77 -15.26 19.87
C TYR A 178 12.26 -13.97 19.22
N LEU A 179 11.95 -12.81 19.78
CA LEU A 179 12.38 -11.51 19.26
C LEU A 179 13.90 -11.33 19.29
N GLN A 180 14.56 -11.81 20.32
CA GLN A 180 16.03 -11.83 20.37
C GLN A 180 16.62 -12.67 19.23
N LYS A 181 16.06 -13.86 18.96
CA LYS A 181 16.46 -14.71 17.83
C LYS A 181 16.22 -14.04 16.49
N ARG A 182 15.20 -13.20 16.40
CA ARG A 182 14.88 -12.37 15.23
C ARG A 182 15.67 -11.04 15.19
N LEU A 183 16.65 -10.88 16.06
CA LEU A 183 17.54 -9.71 16.10
C LEU A 183 16.81 -8.38 16.28
N GLN A 184 15.68 -8.37 16.99
CA GLN A 184 14.92 -7.14 17.18
C GLN A 184 15.60 -6.21 18.19
N PRO A 185 16.08 -5.02 17.77
CA PRO A 185 16.85 -4.14 18.64
C PRO A 185 15.97 -3.30 19.58
N ASN A 186 14.74 -3.03 19.19
CA ASN A 186 13.83 -2.15 19.93
C ASN A 186 12.55 -2.88 20.30
N LEU A 187 12.45 -3.31 21.55
CA LEU A 187 11.29 -4.00 22.07
C LEU A 187 10.13 -3.08 22.43
N ALA A 188 10.33 -1.76 22.48
CA ALA A 188 9.31 -0.79 22.81
C ALA A 188 8.11 -0.76 21.83
N ARG A 189 8.27 -1.36 20.64
CA ARG A 189 7.20 -1.45 19.64
C ARG A 189 6.34 -2.70 19.75
N PHE A 190 6.60 -3.54 20.72
CA PHE A 190 5.95 -4.85 20.84
C PHE A 190 5.23 -4.97 22.17
N SER A 191 4.11 -5.70 22.15
CA SER A 191 3.42 -6.19 23.34
C SER A 191 2.86 -7.58 23.08
N TRP A 192 2.54 -8.30 24.11
CA TRP A 192 2.16 -9.69 24.04
C TRP A 192 0.79 -9.96 24.68
N ASN A 193 -0.06 -10.69 23.99
CA ASN A 193 -1.25 -11.28 24.57
C ASN A 193 -0.95 -12.74 24.90
N GLU A 194 -0.81 -13.06 26.21
CA GLU A 194 -0.46 -14.40 26.68
C GLU A 194 -1.60 -15.41 26.42
N GLU A 195 -2.84 -15.00 26.61
CA GLU A 195 -4.01 -15.87 26.44
C GLU A 195 -4.19 -16.29 24.98
N LYS A 196 -4.15 -15.32 24.07
CA LYS A 196 -4.32 -15.53 22.63
C LYS A 196 -3.05 -15.97 21.92
N GLN A 197 -1.89 -15.93 22.58
CA GLN A 197 -0.57 -16.19 22.01
C GLN A 197 -0.31 -15.31 20.77
N GLN A 198 -0.45 -13.99 20.95
CA GLN A 198 -0.39 -12.99 19.90
C GLN A 198 0.67 -11.93 20.21
N LEU A 199 1.56 -11.68 19.25
CA LEU A 199 2.52 -10.58 19.30
C LEU A 199 1.92 -9.38 18.57
N TYR A 200 1.76 -8.27 19.28
CA TYR A 200 1.36 -6.98 18.73
C TYR A 200 2.61 -6.19 18.33
N ILE A 201 2.62 -5.68 17.12
CA ILE A 201 3.68 -4.87 16.52
C ILE A 201 3.09 -3.51 16.21
N PHE A 202 3.37 -2.51 17.03
CA PHE A 202 2.76 -1.19 16.94
C PHE A 202 3.44 -0.30 15.91
N HIS A 203 2.63 0.37 15.10
CA HIS A 203 3.05 1.44 14.20
C HIS A 203 2.93 2.76 14.97
N LEU A 204 4.01 3.14 15.65
CA LEU A 204 4.03 4.30 16.52
C LEU A 204 4.37 5.59 15.77
N ILE A 205 3.80 6.69 16.22
CA ILE A 205 4.32 8.00 15.88
C ILE A 205 5.65 8.18 16.63
N PRO A 206 6.74 8.52 15.93
CA PRO A 206 8.07 8.64 16.53
C PRO A 206 8.08 9.58 17.74
N ASN A 207 8.79 9.16 18.80
CA ASN A 207 8.93 9.88 20.07
C ASN A 207 7.62 10.08 20.86
N THR A 208 6.59 9.29 20.56
CA THR A 208 5.31 9.30 21.30
C THR A 208 4.91 7.89 21.69
N ASN A 209 3.87 7.79 22.54
CA ASN A 209 3.19 6.52 22.85
C ASN A 209 1.90 6.35 22.02
N LYS A 210 1.78 7.04 20.89
CA LYS A 210 0.60 7.04 20.05
C LYS A 210 0.71 6.08 18.87
N VAL A 211 -0.35 5.31 18.66
CA VAL A 211 -0.47 4.24 17.67
C VAL A 211 -1.36 4.68 16.52
N LEU A 212 -0.86 4.57 15.30
CA LEU A 212 -1.65 4.74 14.07
C LEU A 212 -2.24 3.42 13.59
N GLY A 213 -1.51 2.34 13.77
CA GLY A 213 -1.92 1.01 13.35
C GLY A 213 -1.11 -0.05 14.09
N TYR A 214 -1.47 -1.30 13.90
CA TYR A 214 -0.64 -2.40 14.39
C TYR A 214 -0.81 -3.65 13.55
N GLN A 215 0.20 -4.51 13.59
CA GLN A 215 0.12 -5.87 13.06
C GLN A 215 0.15 -6.87 14.21
N ILE A 216 -0.72 -7.88 14.13
CA ILE A 216 -0.71 -9.02 15.03
C ILE A 216 -0.05 -10.21 14.34
N ARG A 217 0.94 -10.82 14.99
CA ARG A 217 1.45 -12.14 14.63
C ARG A 217 0.84 -13.18 15.54
N ASN A 218 0.07 -14.09 14.96
CA ASN A 218 -0.52 -15.24 15.64
C ASN A 218 0.48 -16.40 15.71
N PHE A 219 0.61 -17.02 16.89
CA PHE A 219 1.41 -18.22 17.08
C PHE A 219 0.55 -19.49 17.17
N LYS A 220 -0.72 -19.35 17.47
CA LYS A 220 -1.66 -20.46 17.68
C LYS A 220 -2.71 -20.57 16.58
N TYR A 221 -3.10 -19.47 15.97
CA TYR A 221 -4.23 -19.40 15.04
C TYR A 221 -3.81 -18.94 13.65
N LYS A 222 -4.65 -19.20 12.65
CA LYS A 222 -4.55 -18.61 11.30
C LYS A 222 -5.58 -17.47 11.16
N PRO A 223 -5.30 -16.45 10.37
CA PRO A 223 -4.07 -16.23 9.61
C PRO A 223 -2.87 -15.92 10.51
N LYS A 224 -1.67 -16.21 10.02
CA LYS A 224 -0.40 -15.97 10.74
C LYS A 224 -0.20 -14.49 11.10
N TYR A 225 -0.59 -13.60 10.19
CA TYR A 225 -0.53 -12.16 10.39
C TYR A 225 -1.88 -11.51 10.10
N MET A 226 -2.22 -10.48 10.89
CA MET A 226 -3.39 -9.62 10.70
C MET A 226 -2.96 -8.17 10.91
N THR A 227 -3.28 -7.29 9.96
CA THR A 227 -2.94 -5.86 10.04
C THR A 227 -4.21 -5.08 10.38
N PHE A 228 -4.10 -4.22 11.36
CA PHE A 228 -5.16 -3.36 11.86
C PHE A 228 -4.84 -1.90 11.54
N LYS A 229 -5.62 -1.35 10.66
CA LYS A 229 -5.57 0.05 10.28
C LYS A 229 -6.32 0.91 11.30
N LEU A 230 -6.10 2.22 11.27
CA LEU A 230 -6.61 3.13 12.28
C LEU A 230 -8.13 3.07 12.42
N SER A 231 -8.87 3.08 11.31
CA SER A 231 -10.34 2.98 11.34
C SER A 231 -10.83 1.71 12.05
N LYS A 232 -10.12 0.58 11.85
CA LYS A 232 -10.46 -0.68 12.52
C LYS A 232 -10.19 -0.65 14.01
N ILE A 233 -9.12 0.04 14.42
CA ILE A 233 -8.83 0.24 15.84
C ILE A 233 -9.91 1.12 16.49
N TYR A 234 -10.37 2.17 15.80
CA TYR A 234 -11.48 3.02 16.26
C TYR A 234 -12.76 2.19 16.49
N GLU A 235 -13.14 1.34 15.53
CA GLU A 235 -14.29 0.43 15.69
C GLU A 235 -14.14 -0.46 16.93
N GLU A 236 -12.96 -1.08 17.12
CA GLU A 236 -12.69 -1.94 18.28
C GLU A 236 -12.70 -1.18 19.60
N MET A 237 -12.28 0.08 19.60
CA MET A 237 -12.29 0.96 20.77
C MET A 237 -13.67 1.58 21.02
N GLY A 238 -14.66 1.38 20.13
CA GLY A 238 -15.99 1.99 20.21
C GLY A 238 -15.97 3.49 19.92
N LYS A 239 -14.96 3.97 19.18
CA LYS A 239 -14.83 5.38 18.77
C LYS A 239 -15.47 5.56 17.40
N GLU A 240 -15.98 6.75 17.11
CA GLU A 240 -16.54 7.08 15.80
C GLU A 240 -15.44 7.15 14.74
N VAL A 241 -15.69 6.51 13.59
CA VAL A 241 -14.79 6.53 12.44
C VAL A 241 -15.21 7.69 11.54
N THR A 242 -14.41 8.75 11.53
CA THR A 242 -14.60 9.91 10.64
C THR A 242 -13.87 9.72 9.30
N ASP A 243 -14.16 10.64 8.36
CA ASP A 243 -13.51 10.62 7.03
C ASP A 243 -12.00 10.83 7.14
N GLU A 244 -11.54 11.68 8.05
CA GLU A 244 -10.12 11.94 8.29
C GLU A 244 -9.40 10.69 8.82
N VAL A 245 -10.07 9.88 9.65
CA VAL A 245 -9.52 8.59 10.11
C VAL A 245 -9.37 7.61 8.94
N LEU A 246 -10.35 7.60 8.02
CA LEU A 246 -10.29 6.75 6.83
C LEU A 246 -9.18 7.17 5.85
N GLU A 247 -8.91 8.47 5.72
CA GLU A 247 -7.81 8.99 4.88
C GLU A 247 -6.43 8.57 5.39
N ILE A 248 -6.29 8.36 6.70
CA ILE A 248 -5.02 7.94 7.31
C ILE A 248 -4.80 6.42 7.20
N ASP A 249 -5.81 5.64 6.85
CA ASP A 249 -5.75 4.17 6.88
C ASP A 249 -4.58 3.57 6.11
N ASP A 250 -4.25 4.08 4.92
CA ASP A 250 -3.14 3.55 4.11
C ASP A 250 -1.77 3.82 4.76
N ILE A 251 -1.62 4.99 5.39
CA ILE A 251 -0.43 5.33 6.18
C ILE A 251 -0.36 4.44 7.43
N SER A 252 -1.48 4.24 8.08
CA SER A 252 -1.60 3.48 9.34
C SER A 252 -1.20 2.01 9.18
N THR A 253 -1.36 1.43 7.98
CA THR A 253 -0.94 0.06 7.68
C THR A 253 0.54 -0.07 7.34
N SER A 254 1.26 1.03 7.13
CA SER A 254 2.65 1.06 6.72
C SER A 254 3.58 1.24 7.92
N PHE A 255 4.20 0.15 8.37
CA PHE A 255 5.11 0.17 9.50
C PHE A 255 6.37 0.99 9.18
N GLY A 256 6.76 1.89 10.08
CA GLY A 256 7.99 2.68 9.98
C GLY A 256 7.94 3.85 8.99
N ILE A 257 6.81 4.11 8.34
CA ILE A 257 6.67 5.15 7.31
C ILE A 257 7.05 6.55 7.82
N LEU A 258 6.74 6.87 9.09
CA LEU A 258 7.03 8.18 9.68
C LEU A 258 8.50 8.37 10.10
N GLU A 259 9.34 7.35 9.96
CA GLU A 259 10.77 7.38 10.30
C GLU A 259 11.67 7.51 9.08
N LEU A 260 11.06 7.54 7.90
CA LEU A 260 11.79 7.56 6.64
C LEU A 260 12.43 8.93 6.36
N ASP A 261 13.65 8.87 5.85
CA ASP A 261 14.33 9.98 5.17
C ASP A 261 14.06 9.85 3.67
N LEU A 262 13.09 10.59 3.17
CA LEU A 262 12.65 10.51 1.77
C LEU A 262 13.69 11.07 0.77
N SER A 263 14.74 11.74 1.25
CA SER A 263 15.87 12.18 0.41
C SER A 263 16.82 11.04 0.05
N LYS A 264 16.70 9.89 0.72
CA LYS A 264 17.54 8.70 0.53
C LYS A 264 16.73 7.53 -0.03
N PRO A 265 17.39 6.51 -0.60
CA PRO A 265 16.72 5.29 -1.01
C PRO A 265 15.94 4.66 0.16
N VAL A 266 14.64 4.42 -0.06
CA VAL A 266 13.74 3.80 0.91
C VAL A 266 13.58 2.34 0.54
N THR A 267 13.80 1.43 1.50
CA THR A 267 13.60 -0.01 1.30
C THR A 267 12.29 -0.46 1.93
N ILE A 268 11.43 -1.09 1.14
CA ILE A 268 10.12 -1.58 1.57
C ILE A 268 10.17 -3.10 1.71
N PHE A 269 9.74 -3.59 2.85
CA PHE A 269 9.62 -5.01 3.19
C PHE A 269 8.15 -5.45 3.22
N GLU A 270 7.92 -6.77 3.17
CA GLU A 270 6.58 -7.34 3.40
C GLU A 270 6.17 -7.23 4.86
N GLY A 271 7.08 -7.50 5.77
CA GLY A 271 6.82 -7.54 7.20
C GLY A 271 7.72 -6.62 8.05
N PRO A 272 7.22 -6.16 9.20
CA PRO A 272 7.94 -5.22 10.06
C PRO A 272 9.25 -5.78 10.61
N LEU A 273 9.32 -7.09 10.90
CA LEU A 273 10.47 -7.67 11.59
C LEU A 273 11.78 -7.56 10.81
N ASP A 274 11.71 -7.67 9.48
CA ASP A 274 12.89 -7.58 8.62
C ASP A 274 13.28 -6.12 8.34
N SER A 275 12.31 -5.19 8.35
CA SER A 275 12.59 -3.77 8.13
C SER A 275 13.53 -3.17 9.19
N PHE A 276 13.55 -3.71 10.43
CA PHE A 276 14.48 -3.29 11.47
C PHE A 276 15.95 -3.56 11.15
N LEU A 277 16.24 -4.46 10.21
CA LEU A 277 17.60 -4.84 9.85
C LEU A 277 18.24 -3.93 8.81
N MET A 278 17.46 -3.03 8.23
CA MET A 278 17.97 -2.04 7.28
C MET A 278 17.67 -0.61 7.75
N ARG A 279 18.61 0.29 7.44
CA ARG A 279 18.37 1.73 7.62
C ARG A 279 17.43 2.25 6.56
N ASN A 280 16.62 3.24 6.92
CA ASN A 280 15.66 3.89 6.03
C ASN A 280 14.72 2.89 5.35
N ALA A 281 14.07 2.09 6.18
CA ALA A 281 13.22 0.99 5.76
C ALA A 281 11.83 1.07 6.41
N ALA A 282 10.84 0.58 5.67
CA ALA A 282 9.46 0.46 6.11
C ALA A 282 8.90 -0.90 5.69
N ALA A 283 7.69 -1.24 6.13
CA ALA A 283 7.00 -2.44 5.68
C ALA A 283 5.54 -2.14 5.37
N THR A 284 5.02 -2.76 4.30
CA THR A 284 3.60 -2.69 3.92
C THR A 284 2.72 -3.60 4.76
N CYS A 285 3.30 -4.46 5.58
CA CYS A 285 2.58 -5.49 6.34
C CYS A 285 1.77 -6.47 5.48
N SER A 286 2.00 -6.49 4.16
CA SER A 286 1.36 -7.37 3.18
C SER A 286 2.13 -7.31 1.85
N SER A 287 2.25 -8.45 1.17
CA SER A 287 2.82 -8.52 -0.19
C SER A 287 1.92 -7.94 -1.28
N ASN A 288 0.64 -7.74 -0.97
CA ASN A 288 -0.39 -7.30 -1.93
C ASN A 288 -0.78 -5.82 -1.79
N ILE A 289 -0.16 -5.09 -0.86
CA ILE A 289 -0.43 -3.67 -0.62
C ILE A 289 0.76 -2.88 -1.18
N ASP A 290 0.47 -1.92 -2.04
CA ASP A 290 1.47 -0.96 -2.49
C ASP A 290 1.80 0.02 -1.37
N PHE A 291 3.06 0.47 -1.35
CA PHE A 291 3.46 1.50 -0.40
C PHE A 291 2.76 2.82 -0.74
N PRO A 292 2.17 3.53 0.23
CA PRO A 292 1.25 4.63 -0.03
C PRO A 292 1.92 5.89 -0.60
N LEU A 293 3.27 5.99 -0.52
CA LEU A 293 4.00 7.14 -1.04
C LEU A 293 4.60 6.85 -2.41
N SER A 294 4.33 7.74 -3.37
CA SER A 294 4.94 7.71 -4.69
C SER A 294 6.23 8.54 -4.70
N ILE A 295 7.34 7.93 -4.28
CA ILE A 295 8.66 8.56 -4.25
C ILE A 295 9.60 7.84 -5.22
N GLY A 296 10.42 8.62 -5.95
CA GLY A 296 11.31 8.08 -7.00
C GLY A 296 12.41 7.13 -6.54
N ASN A 297 12.67 7.06 -5.23
CA ASN A 297 13.77 6.28 -4.65
C ASN A 297 13.29 5.05 -3.86
N ILE A 298 12.09 4.54 -4.13
CA ILE A 298 11.57 3.32 -3.50
C ILE A 298 12.18 2.09 -4.16
N ARG A 299 12.53 1.11 -3.32
CA ARG A 299 12.98 -0.23 -3.70
C ARG A 299 12.37 -1.27 -2.78
N TYR A 300 12.05 -2.45 -3.30
CA TYR A 300 11.39 -3.51 -2.56
C TYR A 300 12.34 -4.68 -2.27
N MET A 301 12.25 -5.20 -1.05
CA MET A 301 12.91 -6.43 -0.64
C MET A 301 11.85 -7.40 -0.12
N TYR A 302 11.41 -8.28 -0.98
CA TYR A 302 10.47 -9.35 -0.67
C TYR A 302 11.19 -10.55 -0.07
N ASP A 303 10.47 -11.45 0.59
CA ASP A 303 11.02 -12.70 1.09
C ASP A 303 11.51 -13.59 -0.06
N TYR A 304 12.55 -14.38 0.17
CA TYR A 304 13.02 -15.39 -0.78
C TYR A 304 12.11 -16.61 -0.77
N ASP A 305 10.95 -16.46 -1.38
CA ASP A 305 9.99 -17.54 -1.60
C ASP A 305 9.22 -17.30 -2.92
N LYS A 306 8.33 -18.22 -3.26
CA LYS A 306 7.57 -18.14 -4.51
C LYS A 306 6.74 -16.86 -4.61
N ALA A 307 6.04 -16.50 -3.53
CA ALA A 307 5.16 -15.32 -3.52
C ALA A 307 5.97 -14.01 -3.62
N GLY A 308 7.06 -13.91 -2.87
CA GLY A 308 7.96 -12.75 -2.92
C GLY A 308 8.61 -12.58 -4.28
N ARG A 309 9.00 -13.69 -4.93
CA ARG A 309 9.53 -13.65 -6.30
C ARG A 309 8.49 -13.15 -7.31
N GLU A 310 7.27 -13.65 -7.26
CA GLU A 310 6.18 -13.17 -8.13
C GLU A 310 5.89 -11.69 -7.92
N ALA A 311 5.88 -11.22 -6.67
CA ALA A 311 5.71 -9.81 -6.34
C ALA A 311 6.88 -8.95 -6.86
N ALA A 312 8.13 -9.42 -6.71
CA ALA A 312 9.31 -8.74 -7.20
C ALA A 312 9.31 -8.60 -8.73
N ILE A 313 8.99 -9.67 -9.47
CA ILE A 313 8.87 -9.65 -10.94
C ILE A 313 7.83 -8.61 -11.38
N LYS A 314 6.69 -8.56 -10.70
CA LYS A 314 5.65 -7.54 -10.96
C LYS A 314 6.21 -6.14 -10.76
N LYS A 315 6.92 -5.88 -9.66
CA LYS A 315 7.49 -4.55 -9.37
C LYS A 315 8.56 -4.10 -10.37
N VAL A 316 9.41 -5.03 -10.82
CA VAL A 316 10.36 -4.73 -11.90
C VAL A 316 9.64 -4.37 -13.20
N SER A 317 8.56 -5.09 -13.55
CA SER A 317 7.77 -4.76 -14.73
C SER A 317 7.11 -3.38 -14.66
N GLU A 318 6.87 -2.86 -13.45
CA GLU A 318 6.40 -1.50 -13.16
C GLU A 318 7.55 -0.47 -13.12
N GLY A 319 8.79 -0.88 -13.39
CA GLY A 319 9.98 0.00 -13.37
C GLY A 319 10.52 0.29 -11.98
N THR A 320 10.09 -0.45 -10.96
CA THR A 320 10.53 -0.27 -9.57
C THR A 320 11.71 -1.19 -9.25
N SER A 321 12.65 -0.70 -8.46
CA SER A 321 13.83 -1.45 -8.04
C SER A 321 13.49 -2.54 -7.03
N VAL A 322 14.04 -3.75 -7.21
CA VAL A 322 13.83 -4.90 -6.33
C VAL A 322 15.16 -5.55 -5.95
N PHE A 323 15.14 -6.29 -4.85
CA PHE A 323 16.31 -6.98 -4.32
C PHE A 323 16.59 -8.29 -5.09
N LEU A 324 17.86 -8.50 -5.43
CA LEU A 324 18.35 -9.63 -6.22
C LEU A 324 18.90 -10.74 -5.31
N TRP A 325 18.02 -11.53 -4.75
CA TRP A 325 18.37 -12.59 -3.80
C TRP A 325 19.39 -13.60 -4.37
N GLN A 326 19.15 -14.11 -5.58
CA GLN A 326 20.01 -15.14 -6.17
C GLN A 326 21.41 -14.60 -6.45
N LYS A 327 21.51 -13.32 -6.88
CA LYS A 327 22.80 -12.67 -7.06
C LYS A 327 23.57 -12.59 -5.74
N LEU A 328 22.91 -12.10 -4.67
CA LEU A 328 23.53 -12.03 -3.34
C LEU A 328 24.01 -13.39 -2.87
N LEU A 329 23.15 -14.40 -2.93
CA LEU A 329 23.47 -15.75 -2.46
C LEU A 329 24.61 -16.37 -3.24
N SER A 330 24.64 -16.20 -4.57
CA SER A 330 25.72 -16.64 -5.44
C SER A 330 27.04 -15.96 -5.09
N ASP A 331 27.06 -14.64 -4.94
CA ASP A 331 28.26 -13.86 -4.58
C ASP A 331 28.82 -14.26 -3.19
N MET A 332 27.93 -14.70 -2.29
CA MET A 332 28.31 -15.18 -0.96
C MET A 332 28.66 -16.68 -0.93
N GLY A 333 28.54 -17.40 -2.04
CA GLY A 333 28.74 -18.84 -2.09
C GLY A 333 27.73 -19.65 -1.26
N ILE A 334 26.52 -19.10 -1.05
CA ILE A 334 25.45 -19.74 -0.26
C ILE A 334 24.52 -20.50 -1.20
N ILE A 335 24.48 -21.82 -1.06
CA ILE A 335 23.56 -22.68 -1.80
C ILE A 335 22.33 -22.92 -0.92
N ILE A 336 21.17 -22.54 -1.43
CA ILE A 336 19.88 -22.82 -0.80
C ILE A 336 19.14 -23.89 -1.60
N GLU A 337 18.65 -24.90 -0.90
CA GLU A 337 17.79 -25.92 -1.51
C GLU A 337 16.52 -25.26 -2.10
N HIS A 338 16.11 -25.70 -3.28
CA HIS A 338 15.06 -25.09 -4.11
C HIS A 338 13.69 -24.81 -3.45
N HIS A 339 13.47 -25.29 -2.22
CA HIS A 339 12.19 -25.12 -1.50
C HIS A 339 12.31 -24.42 -0.15
N LYS A 340 13.50 -23.98 0.23
CA LYS A 340 13.68 -23.23 1.48
C LYS A 340 13.28 -21.80 1.29
N LYS A 341 12.37 -21.37 2.15
CA LYS A 341 12.05 -19.94 2.35
C LYS A 341 13.14 -19.29 3.17
N MET A 342 13.46 -18.06 2.84
CA MET A 342 14.42 -17.24 3.59
C MET A 342 13.91 -15.78 3.64
N ASP A 343 13.99 -15.18 4.78
CA ASP A 343 13.86 -13.75 4.95
C ASP A 343 15.21 -13.10 5.31
N LEU A 344 15.26 -11.79 5.41
CA LEU A 344 16.52 -11.09 5.72
C LEU A 344 17.06 -11.49 7.10
N THR A 345 16.18 -11.69 8.08
CA THR A 345 16.61 -12.16 9.42
C THR A 345 17.29 -13.51 9.35
N ASP A 346 16.72 -14.45 8.58
CA ASP A 346 17.29 -15.80 8.44
C ASP A 346 18.69 -15.73 7.82
N LEU A 347 18.89 -14.90 6.81
CA LEU A 347 20.20 -14.68 6.18
C LEU A 347 21.21 -14.08 7.19
N VAL A 348 20.82 -13.03 7.91
CA VAL A 348 21.72 -12.39 8.89
C VAL A 348 22.11 -13.35 10.01
N VAL A 349 21.16 -14.15 10.51
CA VAL A 349 21.42 -15.18 11.52
C VAL A 349 22.36 -16.26 10.98
N TYR A 350 22.12 -16.71 9.75
CA TYR A 350 23.00 -17.68 9.08
C TYR A 350 24.44 -17.15 8.97
N CYS A 351 24.61 -15.93 8.47
CA CYS A 351 25.92 -15.29 8.32
C CYS A 351 26.65 -15.15 9.66
N LYS A 352 25.94 -14.72 10.71
CA LYS A 352 26.51 -14.64 12.07
C LYS A 352 27.00 -16.00 12.58
N ARG A 353 26.20 -17.07 12.40
CA ARG A 353 26.57 -18.43 12.85
C ARG A 353 27.75 -19.00 12.09
N LYS A 354 27.91 -18.65 10.81
CA LYS A 354 28.99 -19.11 9.93
C LYS A 354 30.17 -18.17 9.89
N SER A 355 30.14 -17.06 10.62
CA SER A 355 31.14 -15.99 10.55
C SER A 355 31.39 -15.45 9.13
N ILE A 356 30.34 -15.44 8.32
CA ILE A 356 30.36 -14.89 6.97
C ILE A 356 30.09 -13.38 7.04
N LYS A 357 30.92 -12.58 6.43
CA LYS A 357 30.74 -11.13 6.36
C LYS A 357 29.61 -10.80 5.38
N MET A 358 28.61 -10.07 5.86
CA MET A 358 27.53 -9.55 5.00
C MET A 358 28.10 -8.47 4.05
N PRO A 359 27.81 -8.57 2.75
CA PRO A 359 28.12 -7.50 1.82
C PRO A 359 27.16 -6.29 2.03
N ARG A 360 27.40 -5.21 1.28
CA ARG A 360 26.53 -4.05 1.30
C ARG A 360 25.25 -4.35 0.54
N LEU A 361 24.15 -4.61 1.25
CA LEU A 361 22.86 -5.00 0.65
C LEU A 361 22.33 -4.00 -0.40
N GLY A 362 22.71 -2.71 -0.26
CA GLY A 362 22.33 -1.67 -1.22
C GLY A 362 22.79 -1.92 -2.65
N ASP A 363 23.82 -2.74 -2.84
CA ASP A 363 24.41 -3.03 -4.15
C ASP A 363 23.67 -4.15 -4.91
N TYR A 364 22.69 -4.78 -4.25
CA TYR A 364 21.89 -5.90 -4.80
C TYR A 364 20.46 -5.49 -5.16
N PHE A 365 20.24 -4.23 -5.52
CA PHE A 365 18.95 -3.77 -6.00
C PHE A 365 19.04 -3.40 -7.48
N SER A 366 18.08 -3.85 -8.28
CA SER A 366 17.96 -3.47 -9.69
C SER A 366 16.52 -3.19 -10.09
N LYS A 367 16.34 -2.34 -11.08
CA LYS A 367 15.09 -2.11 -11.80
C LYS A 367 15.12 -2.65 -13.23
N ASP A 368 16.22 -3.30 -13.59
CA ASP A 368 16.37 -3.89 -14.92
C ASP A 368 15.58 -5.19 -15.02
N LYS A 369 14.68 -5.25 -15.99
CA LYS A 369 13.88 -6.45 -16.26
C LYS A 369 14.72 -7.67 -16.67
N TYR A 370 15.94 -7.47 -17.14
CA TYR A 370 16.86 -8.57 -17.47
C TYR A 370 17.49 -9.21 -16.25
N ASP A 371 17.47 -8.49 -15.10
CA ASP A 371 17.96 -9.04 -13.84
C ASP A 371 16.94 -9.94 -13.13
N VAL A 372 15.75 -10.16 -13.71
CA VAL A 372 14.67 -10.99 -13.15
C VAL A 372 15.14 -12.41 -12.79
N TYR A 373 16.13 -12.92 -13.50
CA TYR A 373 16.71 -14.26 -13.21
C TYR A 373 17.51 -14.29 -11.89
N HIS A 374 17.84 -13.13 -11.35
CA HIS A 374 18.61 -12.98 -10.11
C HIS A 374 17.73 -12.62 -8.88
N ILE A 375 16.41 -12.61 -9.05
CA ILE A 375 15.44 -12.33 -7.99
C ILE A 375 15.22 -13.54 -7.08
#